data_8cf75dae7f53da6fa9185154d65d1ab1
#
_entry.id   8cf75dae7f53da6fa9185154d65d1ab1
#
_cell.length_a   1.000
_cell.length_b   1.000
_cell.length_c   1.000
_cell.angle_alpha   90.00
_cell.angle_beta   90.00
_cell.angle_gamma   90.00
#
_symmetry.space_group_name_H-M   'P 1'
#
loop_
_entity.id
_entity.type
_entity.pdbx_description
1 polymer ?
#
loop_
_entity_poly.entity_id
_entity_poly.type
_entity_poly.pdbx_seq_one_letter_code
_entity_poly.pdbx_strand_id
1 'polypeptide(L)'
;IDVFLDISISENLSSRWVTPPQKIDMEGMSRLANHPFSVPGLSDGGAHAKFLTAGCYPTYFLATLCRDNNVMSLEKAHWKLSAYPAQVAGIRDRGHLTEGYGADIVIYDLDELEIFPMERLHDFPANDWRLVQKAKGYNYIIVNGEVTFKDGECSNETPGLFLRNGSAKGKKVNLKTVDAA
;
A
#
# COMPACT_ATOMS: atom_id res chain seq x y z
N ILE A 1 -6.23 19.09 -29.41
CA ILE A 1 -5.00 19.52 -28.68
C ILE A 1 -5.12 20.99 -28.33
N ASP A 2 -5.47 21.89 -29.25
CA ASP A 2 -5.51 23.35 -29.04
C ASP A 2 -6.43 23.75 -27.87
N VAL A 3 -7.66 23.23 -27.83
CA VAL A 3 -8.59 23.47 -26.70
C VAL A 3 -8.01 23.06 -25.36
N PHE A 4 -7.28 21.94 -25.30
CA PHE A 4 -6.61 21.49 -24.09
C PHE A 4 -5.53 22.48 -23.65
N LEU A 5 -4.72 22.96 -24.58
CA LEU A 5 -3.66 23.93 -24.32
C LEU A 5 -4.24 25.29 -23.93
N ASP A 6 -5.25 25.77 -24.64
CA ASP A 6 -5.92 27.05 -24.36
C ASP A 6 -6.52 27.10 -22.96
N ILE A 7 -7.24 26.04 -22.55
CA ILE A 7 -7.76 25.92 -21.18
C ILE A 7 -6.62 25.90 -20.16
N SER A 8 -5.60 25.07 -20.39
CA SER A 8 -4.48 24.97 -19.46
C SER A 8 -3.75 26.31 -19.28
N ILE A 9 -3.58 27.07 -20.35
CA ILE A 9 -2.94 28.40 -20.32
C ILE A 9 -3.86 29.40 -19.60
N SER A 10 -5.16 29.43 -19.93
CA SER A 10 -6.11 30.37 -19.32
C SER A 10 -6.24 30.18 -17.80
N GLU A 11 -6.00 28.97 -17.31
CA GLU A 11 -6.03 28.62 -15.89
C GLU A 11 -4.63 28.62 -15.23
N ASN A 12 -3.63 29.22 -15.86
CA ASN A 12 -2.24 29.25 -15.39
C ASN A 12 -1.69 27.86 -15.02
N LEU A 13 -2.01 26.85 -15.83
CA LEU A 13 -1.61 25.46 -15.64
C LEU A 13 -2.14 24.82 -14.33
N SER A 14 -3.18 25.37 -13.73
CA SER A 14 -3.83 24.79 -12.53
C SER A 14 -4.90 23.75 -12.85
N SER A 15 -5.26 23.59 -14.12
CA SER A 15 -6.19 22.56 -14.60
C SER A 15 -5.72 21.17 -14.24
N ARG A 16 -6.65 20.31 -13.85
CA ARG A 16 -6.41 18.88 -13.68
C ARG A 16 -7.18 18.09 -14.71
N TRP A 17 -6.45 17.38 -15.52
CA TRP A 17 -7.00 16.50 -16.54
C TRP A 17 -7.10 15.08 -15.99
N VAL A 18 -8.28 14.48 -16.08
CA VAL A 18 -8.53 13.11 -15.63
C VAL A 18 -9.10 12.29 -16.78
N THR A 19 -8.71 11.06 -16.87
CA THR A 19 -9.37 10.11 -17.77
C THR A 19 -10.71 9.71 -17.18
N PRO A 20 -11.74 9.48 -18.02
CA PRO A 20 -12.99 8.90 -17.52
C PRO A 20 -12.72 7.59 -16.77
N PRO A 21 -13.49 7.29 -15.72
CA PRO A 21 -13.39 5.99 -15.05
C PRO A 21 -13.53 4.86 -16.07
N GLN A 22 -12.54 3.99 -16.13
CA GLN A 22 -12.64 2.80 -16.99
C GLN A 22 -13.53 1.78 -16.30
N LYS A 23 -14.36 1.09 -17.08
CA LYS A 23 -15.12 -0.04 -16.56
C LYS A 23 -14.14 -1.13 -16.14
N ILE A 24 -14.22 -1.55 -14.88
CA ILE A 24 -13.39 -2.62 -14.36
C ILE A 24 -13.84 -3.94 -15.01
N ASP A 25 -12.95 -4.58 -15.71
CA ASP A 25 -13.13 -5.96 -16.20
C ASP A 25 -12.83 -6.93 -15.05
N MET A 26 -13.86 -7.29 -14.29
CA MET A 26 -13.72 -8.19 -13.14
C MET A 26 -13.29 -9.60 -13.55
N GLU A 27 -13.65 -10.08 -14.75
CA GLU A 27 -13.20 -11.38 -15.25
C GLU A 27 -11.70 -11.35 -15.54
N GLY A 28 -11.23 -10.33 -16.27
CA GLY A 28 -9.80 -10.12 -16.52
C GLY A 28 -9.02 -9.92 -15.22
N MET A 29 -9.56 -9.13 -14.29
CA MET A 29 -8.96 -8.93 -12.96
C MET A 29 -8.86 -10.25 -12.20
N SER A 30 -9.90 -11.07 -12.22
CA SER A 30 -9.90 -12.39 -11.56
C SER A 30 -8.83 -13.31 -12.16
N ARG A 31 -8.71 -13.35 -13.48
CA ARG A 31 -7.67 -14.15 -14.16
C ARG A 31 -6.27 -13.70 -13.77
N LEU A 32 -6.02 -12.39 -13.75
CA LEU A 32 -4.72 -11.83 -13.36
C LEU A 32 -4.42 -12.07 -11.88
N ALA A 33 -5.35 -11.76 -10.99
CA ALA A 33 -5.16 -11.91 -9.54
C ALA A 33 -4.95 -13.38 -9.14
N ASN A 34 -5.59 -14.32 -9.82
CA ASN A 34 -5.45 -15.75 -9.58
C ASN A 34 -4.27 -16.40 -10.28
N HIS A 35 -3.62 -15.73 -11.22
CA HIS A 35 -2.53 -16.32 -11.99
C HIS A 35 -1.35 -16.69 -11.06
N PRO A 36 -0.76 -17.90 -11.18
CA PRO A 36 0.27 -18.37 -10.27
C PRO A 36 1.54 -17.51 -10.28
N PHE A 37 1.84 -16.83 -11.38
CA PHE A 37 3.03 -15.98 -11.51
C PHE A 37 2.75 -14.49 -11.33
N SER A 38 1.51 -14.08 -11.04
CA SER A 38 1.22 -12.69 -10.72
C SER A 38 1.48 -12.40 -9.24
N VAL A 39 2.22 -11.34 -8.97
CA VAL A 39 2.46 -10.83 -7.61
C VAL A 39 1.75 -9.48 -7.50
N PRO A 40 0.78 -9.31 -6.59
CA PRO A 40 0.24 -8.00 -6.31
C PRO A 40 1.32 -7.13 -5.66
N GLY A 41 1.38 -5.89 -6.08
CA GLY A 41 2.38 -4.98 -5.53
C GLY A 41 2.43 -3.70 -6.31
N LEU A 42 3.26 -2.79 -5.84
CA LEU A 42 3.52 -1.48 -6.40
C LEU A 42 2.33 -0.54 -6.32
N SER A 43 2.35 0.29 -5.30
CA SER A 43 1.32 1.31 -5.06
C SER A 43 1.58 2.62 -5.78
N ASP A 44 2.78 2.82 -6.37
CA ASP A 44 3.30 4.11 -6.81
C ASP A 44 3.21 5.22 -5.72
N GLY A 45 2.98 4.80 -4.48
CA GLY A 45 2.87 5.68 -3.33
C GLY A 45 4.14 6.50 -3.14
N GLY A 46 3.99 7.82 -3.13
CA GLY A 46 5.10 8.76 -3.03
C GLY A 46 5.76 9.18 -4.34
N ALA A 47 5.67 8.37 -5.41
CA ALA A 47 6.28 8.72 -6.70
C ALA A 47 5.51 9.86 -7.41
N HIS A 48 4.20 9.85 -7.30
CA HIS A 48 3.30 10.78 -7.97
C HIS A 48 2.34 11.45 -6.98
N ALA A 49 2.89 12.02 -5.91
CA ALA A 49 2.15 12.50 -4.75
C ALA A 49 0.98 13.45 -5.07
N LYS A 50 1.05 14.19 -6.19
CA LYS A 50 0.01 15.17 -6.55
C LYS A 50 -1.09 14.65 -7.48
N PHE A 51 -0.97 13.47 -8.05
CA PHE A 51 -2.00 12.96 -8.97
C PHE A 51 -2.32 11.48 -8.85
N LEU A 52 -1.53 10.72 -8.12
CA LEU A 52 -1.76 9.30 -7.92
C LEU A 52 -1.50 8.89 -6.47
N THR A 53 -2.38 8.09 -5.93
CA THR A 53 -2.13 7.32 -4.72
C THR A 53 -2.89 5.99 -4.82
N ALA A 54 -2.17 4.89 -4.81
CA ALA A 54 -2.70 3.53 -4.84
C ALA A 54 -2.27 2.73 -3.60
N GLY A 55 -1.94 3.44 -2.50
CA GLY A 55 -1.50 2.84 -1.23
C GLY A 55 -2.52 1.89 -0.63
N CYS A 56 -3.80 2.08 -0.93
CA CYS A 56 -4.89 1.21 -0.45
C CYS A 56 -5.10 -0.07 -1.27
N TYR A 57 -4.19 -0.43 -2.19
CA TYR A 57 -4.34 -1.66 -2.98
C TYR A 57 -4.49 -2.95 -2.14
N PRO A 58 -3.85 -3.13 -0.97
CA PRO A 58 -4.09 -4.30 -0.14
C PRO A 58 -5.53 -4.34 0.39
N THR A 59 -6.08 -3.20 0.79
CA THR A 59 -7.48 -3.09 1.22
C THR A 59 -8.43 -3.41 0.07
N TYR A 60 -8.16 -2.89 -1.14
CA TYR A 60 -8.93 -3.22 -2.35
C TYR A 60 -8.89 -4.73 -2.62
N PHE A 61 -7.74 -5.35 -2.47
CA PHE A 61 -7.56 -6.78 -2.69
C PHE A 61 -8.41 -7.61 -1.72
N LEU A 62 -8.39 -7.27 -0.43
CA LEU A 62 -9.14 -7.98 0.61
C LEU A 62 -10.64 -7.68 0.54
N ALA A 63 -11.04 -6.41 0.50
CA ALA A 63 -12.43 -6.01 0.51
C ALA A 63 -13.10 -6.28 -0.85
N THR A 64 -12.59 -5.65 -1.92
CA THR A 64 -13.27 -5.69 -3.22
C THR A 64 -13.10 -7.03 -3.93
N LEU A 65 -11.87 -7.56 -4.04
CA LEU A 65 -11.67 -8.81 -4.79
C LEU A 65 -12.06 -10.04 -3.98
N CYS A 66 -11.73 -10.09 -2.69
CA CYS A 66 -12.00 -11.26 -1.87
C CYS A 66 -13.43 -11.23 -1.30
N ARG A 67 -13.75 -10.25 -0.43
CA ARG A 67 -15.05 -10.18 0.27
C ARG A 67 -16.22 -9.95 -0.67
N ASP A 68 -16.17 -8.90 -1.50
CA ASP A 68 -17.34 -8.43 -2.25
C ASP A 68 -17.57 -9.22 -3.55
N ASN A 69 -16.51 -9.66 -4.21
CA ASN A 69 -16.60 -10.32 -5.51
C ASN A 69 -16.15 -11.79 -5.53
N ASN A 70 -15.74 -12.36 -4.39
CA ASN A 70 -15.32 -13.76 -4.26
C ASN A 70 -14.31 -14.21 -5.35
N VAL A 71 -13.41 -13.31 -5.76
CA VAL A 71 -12.40 -13.60 -6.78
C VAL A 71 -11.46 -14.72 -6.33
N MET A 72 -11.18 -14.80 -5.03
CA MET A 72 -10.37 -15.84 -4.40
C MET A 72 -10.73 -16.00 -2.92
N SER A 73 -10.25 -17.09 -2.30
CA SER A 73 -10.40 -17.27 -0.84
C SER A 73 -9.54 -16.29 -0.06
N LEU A 74 -9.91 -16.04 1.20
CA LEU A 74 -9.19 -15.13 2.09
C LEU A 74 -7.75 -15.60 2.33
N GLU A 75 -7.55 -16.91 2.51
CA GLU A 75 -6.21 -17.51 2.68
C GLU A 75 -5.32 -17.25 1.46
N LYS A 76 -5.88 -17.41 0.26
CA LYS A 76 -5.15 -17.12 -0.97
C LYS A 76 -4.84 -15.63 -1.11
N ALA A 77 -5.75 -14.76 -0.72
CA ALA A 77 -5.53 -13.31 -0.71
C ALA A 77 -4.37 -12.95 0.23
N HIS A 78 -4.36 -13.49 1.45
CA HIS A 78 -3.26 -13.30 2.39
C HIS A 78 -1.93 -13.84 1.85
N TRP A 79 -1.93 -15.04 1.29
CA TRP A 79 -0.72 -15.59 0.67
C TRP A 79 -0.18 -14.68 -0.44
N LYS A 80 -1.07 -14.17 -1.30
CA LYS A 80 -0.72 -13.25 -2.39
C LYS A 80 -0.17 -11.91 -1.89
N LEU A 81 -0.69 -11.39 -0.78
CA LEU A 81 -0.28 -10.08 -0.23
C LEU A 81 0.94 -10.16 0.70
N SER A 82 1.28 -11.33 1.21
CA SER A 82 2.27 -11.49 2.27
C SER A 82 3.37 -12.50 1.91
N ALA A 83 3.07 -13.79 2.01
CA ALA A 83 4.06 -14.86 1.87
C ALA A 83 4.68 -14.91 0.46
N TYR A 84 3.86 -14.80 -0.56
CA TYR A 84 4.32 -14.89 -1.94
C TYR A 84 5.23 -13.73 -2.36
N PRO A 85 4.90 -12.45 -2.10
CA PRO A 85 5.82 -11.35 -2.32
C PRO A 85 7.14 -11.49 -1.54
N ALA A 86 7.09 -11.92 -0.28
CA ALA A 86 8.29 -12.16 0.51
C ALA A 86 9.19 -13.23 -0.13
N GLN A 87 8.60 -14.32 -0.59
CA GLN A 87 9.32 -15.40 -1.27
C GLN A 87 9.95 -14.90 -2.59
N VAL A 88 9.21 -14.16 -3.40
CA VAL A 88 9.71 -13.59 -4.69
C VAL A 88 10.85 -12.61 -4.44
N ALA A 89 10.74 -11.80 -3.38
CA ALA A 89 11.80 -10.86 -2.97
C ALA A 89 12.99 -11.52 -2.28
N GLY A 90 12.95 -12.84 -2.01
CA GLY A 90 14.01 -13.55 -1.31
C GLY A 90 14.10 -13.26 0.20
N ILE A 91 13.02 -12.75 0.79
CA ILE A 91 12.90 -12.50 2.24
C ILE A 91 12.47 -13.80 2.91
N ARG A 92 13.25 -14.31 3.86
CA ARG A 92 13.08 -15.66 4.36
C ARG A 92 12.35 -15.78 5.69
N ASP A 93 12.29 -14.70 6.47
CA ASP A 93 11.76 -14.68 7.84
C ASP A 93 10.56 -13.76 8.00
N ARG A 94 9.83 -13.53 6.92
CA ARG A 94 8.62 -12.69 6.87
C ARG A 94 7.53 -13.35 6.02
N GLY A 95 6.33 -12.80 6.15
CA GLY A 95 5.19 -13.20 5.32
C GLY A 95 4.38 -14.37 5.83
N HIS A 96 4.81 -15.01 6.92
CA HIS A 96 4.12 -16.11 7.60
C HIS A 96 4.07 -15.89 9.11
N LEU A 97 2.99 -16.34 9.75
CA LEU A 97 2.89 -16.45 11.20
C LEU A 97 3.53 -17.79 11.65
N THR A 98 4.84 -17.78 11.86
CA THR A 98 5.65 -18.96 12.19
C THR A 98 6.63 -18.61 13.31
N GLU A 99 6.85 -19.52 14.25
CA GLU A 99 7.85 -19.34 15.31
C GLU A 99 9.24 -19.01 14.74
N GLY A 100 9.87 -17.99 15.30
CA GLY A 100 11.19 -17.53 14.87
C GLY A 100 11.19 -16.53 13.72
N TYR A 101 10.02 -16.27 13.11
CA TYR A 101 9.85 -15.21 12.12
C TYR A 101 9.65 -13.84 12.81
N GLY A 102 9.88 -12.77 12.07
CA GLY A 102 9.55 -11.43 12.53
C GLY A 102 8.04 -11.28 12.73
N ALA A 103 7.67 -10.70 13.86
CA ALA A 103 6.27 -10.47 14.19
C ALA A 103 5.73 -9.21 13.47
N ASP A 104 5.57 -9.32 12.16
CA ASP A 104 4.91 -8.34 11.30
C ASP A 104 3.48 -8.80 11.09
N ILE A 105 2.53 -8.19 11.81
CA ILE A 105 1.16 -8.68 11.95
C ILE A 105 0.18 -7.54 11.67
N VAL A 106 -0.84 -7.84 10.89
CA VAL A 106 -2.00 -6.95 10.68
C VAL A 106 -3.23 -7.61 11.30
N ILE A 107 -3.94 -6.89 12.17
CA ILE A 107 -5.20 -7.29 12.77
C ILE A 107 -6.27 -6.36 12.23
N TYR A 108 -7.29 -6.93 11.60
CA TYR A 108 -8.35 -6.17 10.95
C TYR A 108 -9.69 -6.90 11.02
N ASP A 109 -10.77 -6.17 10.83
CA ASP A 109 -12.11 -6.70 10.63
C ASP A 109 -12.43 -6.67 9.13
N LEU A 110 -12.65 -7.84 8.53
CA LEU A 110 -12.90 -7.96 7.09
C LEU A 110 -14.19 -7.23 6.67
N ASP A 111 -15.23 -7.29 7.49
CA ASP A 111 -16.51 -6.68 7.19
C ASP A 111 -16.45 -5.14 7.25
N GLU A 112 -15.56 -4.60 8.10
CA GLU A 112 -15.34 -3.17 8.27
C GLU A 112 -14.32 -2.56 7.28
N LEU A 113 -13.61 -3.39 6.50
CA LEU A 113 -12.62 -2.87 5.55
C LEU A 113 -13.29 -1.98 4.50
N GLU A 114 -12.87 -0.74 4.44
CA GLU A 114 -13.35 0.25 3.47
C GLU A 114 -12.23 1.20 3.07
N ILE A 115 -12.24 1.63 1.80
CA ILE A 115 -11.33 2.64 1.27
C ILE A 115 -12.08 3.97 1.17
N PHE A 116 -11.55 5.02 1.79
CA PHE A 116 -12.11 6.35 1.70
C PHE A 116 -11.73 7.05 0.39
N PRO A 117 -12.47 8.09 -0.02
CA PRO A 117 -12.08 8.93 -1.14
C PRO A 117 -10.69 9.56 -0.94
N MET A 118 -10.02 9.85 -2.05
CA MET A 118 -8.77 10.61 -2.01
C MET A 118 -9.01 12.04 -1.54
N GLU A 119 -8.13 12.54 -0.67
CA GLU A 119 -8.15 13.90 -0.16
C GLU A 119 -6.80 14.60 -0.37
N ARG A 120 -6.83 15.94 -0.40
CA ARG A 120 -5.61 16.75 -0.39
C ARG A 120 -5.18 17.03 1.03
N LEU A 121 -3.92 16.77 1.32
CA LEU A 121 -3.28 17.13 2.58
C LEU A 121 -2.15 18.11 2.30
N HIS A 122 -2.12 19.24 3.02
CA HIS A 122 -1.08 20.27 2.92
C HIS A 122 -0.07 20.08 4.04
N ASP A 123 0.82 19.11 3.88
CA ASP A 123 1.84 18.74 4.87
C ASP A 123 3.27 18.71 4.31
N PHE A 124 3.46 19.20 3.08
CA PHE A 124 4.77 19.38 2.50
C PHE A 124 5.37 20.75 2.83
N PRO A 125 6.70 20.91 2.77
CA PRO A 125 7.36 22.20 2.91
C PRO A 125 6.73 23.27 2.01
N ALA A 126 6.74 24.53 2.47
CA ALA A 126 6.10 25.67 1.80
C ALA A 126 4.58 25.52 1.63
N ASN A 127 3.92 24.80 2.53
CA ASN A 127 2.48 24.51 2.47
C ASN A 127 2.04 23.82 1.15
N ASP A 128 2.94 23.10 0.51
CA ASP A 128 2.60 22.33 -0.68
C ASP A 128 1.75 21.09 -0.30
N TRP A 129 1.07 20.51 -1.26
CA TRP A 129 0.08 19.48 -1.02
C TRP A 129 0.42 18.15 -1.69
N ARG A 130 -0.14 17.09 -1.15
CA ARG A 130 -0.16 15.76 -1.74
C ARG A 130 -1.55 15.14 -1.67
N LEU A 131 -1.79 14.11 -2.48
CA LEU A 131 -2.96 13.25 -2.32
C LEU A 131 -2.68 12.20 -1.25
N VAL A 132 -3.66 11.97 -0.40
CA VAL A 132 -3.69 10.86 0.56
C VAL A 132 -4.98 10.09 0.41
N GLN A 133 -4.95 8.82 0.75
CA GLN A 133 -6.12 7.96 0.77
C GLN A 133 -6.06 7.08 2.02
N LYS A 134 -7.10 7.13 2.81
CA LYS A 134 -7.21 6.37 4.05
C LYS A 134 -8.08 5.14 3.83
N ALA A 135 -7.92 4.17 4.73
CA ALA A 135 -8.78 3.01 4.86
C ALA A 135 -9.19 2.83 6.32
N LYS A 136 -10.31 2.17 6.57
CA LYS A 136 -10.72 1.74 7.92
C LYS A 136 -10.79 0.21 8.01
N GLY A 137 -11.08 -0.29 9.21
CA GLY A 137 -11.20 -1.72 9.50
C GLY A 137 -9.91 -2.34 10.01
N TYR A 138 -8.83 -1.57 10.14
CA TYR A 138 -7.56 -2.02 10.70
C TYR A 138 -7.48 -1.66 12.20
N ASN A 139 -7.47 -2.70 13.07
CA ASN A 139 -7.36 -2.51 14.51
C ASN A 139 -5.91 -2.31 14.93
N TYR A 140 -4.98 -3.15 14.43
CA TYR A 140 -3.56 -3.04 14.75
C TYR A 140 -2.68 -3.35 13.54
N ILE A 141 -1.59 -2.59 13.42
CA ILE A 141 -0.44 -2.93 12.58
C ILE A 141 0.77 -3.06 13.50
N ILE A 142 1.39 -4.21 13.47
CA ILE A 142 2.52 -4.59 14.32
C ILE A 142 3.72 -4.86 13.40
N VAL A 143 4.86 -4.28 13.72
CA VAL A 143 6.11 -4.49 12.99
C VAL A 143 7.19 -4.94 13.98
N ASN A 144 7.82 -6.08 13.72
CA ASN A 144 8.81 -6.70 14.62
C ASN A 144 8.34 -6.80 16.09
N GLY A 145 7.04 -7.01 16.31
CA GLY A 145 6.44 -7.14 17.64
C GLY A 145 6.00 -5.85 18.31
N GLU A 146 6.28 -4.68 17.71
CA GLU A 146 5.87 -3.38 18.24
C GLU A 146 4.65 -2.84 17.48
N VAL A 147 3.67 -2.30 18.19
CA VAL A 147 2.47 -1.68 17.59
C VAL A 147 2.86 -0.36 16.94
N THR A 148 2.76 -0.27 15.62
CA THR A 148 3.03 0.95 14.85
C THR A 148 1.77 1.74 14.52
N PHE A 149 0.62 1.06 14.41
CA PHE A 149 -0.70 1.69 14.26
C PHE A 149 -1.72 0.98 15.13
N LYS A 150 -2.62 1.75 15.70
CA LYS A 150 -3.81 1.29 16.41
C LYS A 150 -5.00 2.11 15.96
N ASP A 151 -6.06 1.45 15.48
CA ASP A 151 -7.32 2.06 15.03
C ASP A 151 -7.10 3.22 14.03
N GLY A 152 -6.10 3.09 13.15
CA GLY A 152 -5.72 4.09 12.15
C GLY A 152 -4.76 5.18 12.63
N GLU A 153 -4.44 5.23 13.93
CA GLU A 153 -3.54 6.23 14.52
C GLU A 153 -2.11 5.68 14.63
N CYS A 154 -1.13 6.48 14.18
CA CYS A 154 0.28 6.13 14.23
C CYS A 154 0.84 6.28 15.66
N SER A 155 1.53 5.24 16.16
CA SER A 155 2.19 5.28 17.47
C SER A 155 3.49 6.08 17.49
N ASN A 156 4.05 6.43 16.33
CA ASN A 156 5.38 6.98 16.11
C ASN A 156 6.54 6.03 16.48
N GLU A 157 6.26 4.76 16.76
CA GLU A 157 7.30 3.75 16.92
C GLU A 157 7.94 3.40 15.56
N THR A 158 9.25 3.19 15.57
CA THR A 158 10.04 2.89 14.35
C THR A 158 10.82 1.60 14.49
N PRO A 159 10.14 0.44 14.66
CA PRO A 159 10.80 -0.85 14.87
C PRO A 159 11.30 -1.49 13.58
N GLY A 160 11.17 -0.83 12.44
CA GLY A 160 11.57 -1.33 11.13
C GLY A 160 13.03 -1.76 11.06
N LEU A 161 13.29 -2.84 10.32
CA LEU A 161 14.63 -3.36 10.09
C LEU A 161 14.93 -3.33 8.59
N PHE A 162 16.20 -3.05 8.25
CA PHE A 162 16.65 -3.22 6.87
C PHE A 162 16.84 -4.70 6.56
N LEU A 163 16.01 -5.25 5.67
CA LEU A 163 16.04 -6.65 5.25
C LEU A 163 16.88 -6.79 3.98
N ARG A 164 17.96 -7.55 4.04
CA ARG A 164 18.75 -7.86 2.85
C ARG A 164 18.21 -9.11 2.18
N ASN A 165 18.14 -9.09 0.84
CA ASN A 165 17.81 -10.28 0.07
C ASN A 165 18.68 -11.47 0.50
N GLY A 166 18.05 -12.62 0.72
CA GLY A 166 18.72 -13.87 1.12
C GLY A 166 19.16 -13.95 2.59
N SER A 167 19.00 -12.89 3.40
CA SER A 167 19.28 -12.96 4.83
C SER A 167 18.04 -13.37 5.62
N ALA A 168 18.24 -14.16 6.68
CA ALA A 168 17.18 -14.60 7.58
C ALA A 168 16.97 -13.65 8.77
N LYS A 169 17.70 -12.55 8.86
CA LYS A 169 17.56 -11.56 9.94
C LYS A 169 17.83 -10.16 9.43
N GLY A 170 16.90 -9.26 9.66
CA GLY A 170 17.08 -7.83 9.41
C GLY A 170 18.13 -7.21 10.35
N LYS A 171 18.68 -6.07 9.95
CA LYS A 171 19.56 -5.25 10.78
C LYS A 171 18.88 -3.89 11.05
N LYS A 172 18.90 -3.46 12.30
CA LYS A 172 18.48 -2.12 12.66
C LYS A 172 19.44 -1.11 12.02
N VAL A 173 18.92 -0.19 11.22
CA VAL A 173 19.69 0.92 10.63
C VAL A 173 19.71 2.07 11.63
N ASN A 174 20.89 2.48 12.06
CA ASN A 174 21.02 3.66 12.90
C ASN A 174 21.11 4.90 12.02
N LEU A 175 20.00 5.62 11.88
CA LEU A 175 19.91 6.81 11.02
C LEU A 175 20.79 7.97 11.48
N LYS A 176 21.33 7.94 12.71
CA LYS A 176 22.23 8.99 13.23
C LYS A 176 23.62 9.02 12.56
N THR A 177 23.95 8.04 11.72
CA THR A 177 25.24 7.96 11.03
C THR A 177 25.17 8.38 9.55
N VAL A 178 24.03 8.86 9.06
CA VAL A 178 23.85 9.23 7.65
C VAL A 178 24.13 10.72 7.40
N ASP A 179 24.22 11.53 8.46
CA ASP A 179 24.44 12.98 8.34
C ASP A 179 25.91 13.42 8.23
N ALA A 180 26.84 12.49 7.95
CA ALA A 180 28.26 12.75 7.93
C ALA A 180 28.96 12.15 6.68
N ALA A 181 28.43 12.43 5.48
CA ALA A 181 29.17 12.17 4.23
C ALA A 181 28.85 13.23 3.17
#